data_5331e65c1c66b0df38dd96952426f9c7
#
_entry.id   5331e65c1c66b0df38dd96952426f9c7
#
_cell.length_a   1.000
_cell.length_b   1.000
_cell.length_c   1.000
_cell.angle_alpha   90.00
_cell.angle_beta   90.00
_cell.angle_gamma   90.00
#
_symmetry.space_group_name_H-M   'P 1'
#
loop_
_entity.id
_entity.type
_entity.pdbx_description
1 polymer ?
#
loop_
_entity_poly.entity_id
_entity_poly.type
_entity_poly.pdbx_seq_one_letter_code
_entity_poly.pdbx_strand_id
1 'polypeptide(L)'
;LVWIELLSVPRRERPRAIMRLHAGFHAVDSPFAAAKVVDWISVPLGVATLRDHFSDVEDDAARYALMSWFFEENLAEFAPYKDQPPREGFQIIGTSGTVTTVAASHLGLKRYDRTKVDGLRMTSDQIDRVINSYLEMGPSGRRVDPRIGHDRQALIMSGSAILQALLRSWPTDRLSVADRGLREGLLYAQMSADGVLEDAPY
;
A
#
# COMPACT_ATOMS: atom_id res chain seq x y z
N LEU A 1 -3.94 -4.52 -6.67
CA LEU A 1 -2.52 -4.30 -6.98
C LEU A 1 -2.39 -3.87 -8.43
N VAL A 2 -1.49 -2.95 -8.69
CA VAL A 2 -1.17 -2.49 -10.05
C VAL A 2 0.34 -2.46 -10.19
N TRP A 3 0.86 -3.12 -11.20
CA TRP A 3 2.27 -3.09 -11.55
C TRP A 3 2.53 -2.06 -12.63
N ILE A 4 3.34 -1.05 -12.34
CA ILE A 4 3.66 0.04 -13.25
C ILE A 4 5.16 0.02 -13.55
N GLU A 5 5.51 0.03 -14.83
CA GLU A 5 6.88 0.23 -15.29
C GLU A 5 7.06 1.69 -15.72
N LEU A 6 8.07 2.35 -15.15
CA LEU A 6 8.47 3.69 -15.56
C LEU A 6 9.58 3.55 -16.60
N LEU A 7 9.28 3.91 -17.84
CA LEU A 7 10.26 3.97 -18.90
C LEU A 7 11.18 5.19 -18.67
N SER A 8 12.37 5.21 -19.26
CA SER A 8 13.46 6.18 -19.09
C SER A 8 13.07 7.65 -18.88
N VAL A 9 12.33 7.93 -17.82
CA VAL A 9 11.80 9.26 -17.50
C VAL A 9 12.68 9.91 -16.46
N PRO A 10 13.16 11.13 -16.66
CA PRO A 10 13.86 11.91 -15.65
C PRO A 10 13.07 11.94 -14.33
N ARG A 11 13.78 11.83 -13.22
CA ARG A 11 13.16 11.72 -11.88
C ARG A 11 12.12 12.81 -11.60
N ARG A 12 12.37 14.04 -12.06
CA ARG A 12 11.47 15.20 -11.94
C ARG A 12 10.16 15.07 -12.72
N GLU A 13 10.13 14.24 -13.77
CA GLU A 13 8.97 14.06 -14.65
C GLU A 13 8.13 12.83 -14.31
N ARG A 14 8.63 11.93 -13.43
CA ARG A 14 7.94 10.70 -13.03
C ARG A 14 6.54 10.93 -12.44
N PRO A 15 6.31 11.94 -11.57
CA PRO A 15 4.96 12.20 -11.07
C PRO A 15 3.98 12.55 -12.20
N ARG A 16 4.40 13.37 -13.15
CA ARG A 16 3.58 13.72 -14.33
C ARG A 16 3.32 12.51 -15.22
N ALA A 17 4.32 11.64 -15.41
CA ALA A 17 4.18 10.42 -16.19
C ALA A 17 3.15 9.47 -15.57
N ILE A 18 3.16 9.29 -14.25
CA ILE A 18 2.20 8.47 -13.51
C ILE A 18 0.79 9.08 -13.60
N MET A 19 0.66 10.40 -13.48
CA MET A 19 -0.64 11.06 -13.61
C MET A 19 -1.24 10.94 -15.02
N ARG A 20 -0.41 11.00 -16.05
CA ARG A 20 -0.84 10.80 -17.44
C ARG A 20 -1.30 9.37 -17.74
N LEU A 21 -0.80 8.37 -17.03
CA LEU A 21 -1.34 7.01 -17.11
C LEU A 21 -2.83 6.94 -16.79
N HIS A 22 -3.29 7.76 -15.87
CA HIS A 22 -4.69 7.78 -15.45
C HIS A 22 -5.62 8.34 -16.53
N ALA A 23 -5.15 9.35 -17.27
CA ALA A 23 -5.92 9.96 -18.37
C ALA A 23 -6.01 9.04 -19.60
N GLY A 24 -5.16 8.01 -19.70
CA GLY A 24 -4.99 7.19 -20.89
C GLY A 24 -5.07 5.68 -20.66
N PHE A 25 -6.00 5.18 -19.84
CA PHE A 25 -6.23 3.73 -19.69
C PHE A 25 -6.49 3.02 -21.05
N HIS A 26 -6.74 3.77 -22.11
CA HIS A 26 -6.91 3.29 -23.49
C HIS A 26 -5.71 3.59 -24.40
N ALA A 27 -4.65 4.24 -23.92
CA ALA A 27 -3.48 4.59 -24.72
C ALA A 27 -2.29 3.68 -24.41
N VAL A 28 -2.53 2.36 -24.33
CA VAL A 28 -1.50 1.34 -24.05
C VAL A 28 -0.40 1.30 -25.13
N ASP A 29 -0.63 1.86 -26.29
CA ASP A 29 0.25 1.79 -27.46
C ASP A 29 0.90 3.11 -27.85
N SER A 30 0.91 4.13 -26.96
CA SER A 30 1.62 5.37 -27.27
C SER A 30 3.13 5.18 -27.11
N PRO A 31 3.94 5.33 -28.18
CA PRO A 31 5.40 5.24 -28.10
C PRO A 31 6.04 6.32 -27.23
N PHE A 32 5.24 7.30 -26.78
CA PHE A 32 5.65 8.39 -25.89
C PHE A 32 5.18 8.19 -24.44
N ALA A 33 4.59 7.04 -24.10
CA ALA A 33 4.14 6.77 -22.74
C ALA A 33 5.36 6.63 -21.82
N ALA A 34 5.54 7.61 -20.92
CA ALA A 34 6.61 7.59 -19.93
C ALA A 34 6.39 6.57 -18.81
N ALA A 35 5.21 5.96 -18.73
CA ALA A 35 4.84 4.93 -17.77
C ALA A 35 3.87 3.95 -18.44
N LYS A 36 3.94 2.68 -18.06
CA LYS A 36 3.11 1.60 -18.58
C LYS A 36 2.54 0.79 -17.42
N VAL A 37 1.23 0.54 -17.43
CA VAL A 37 0.63 -0.51 -16.60
C VAL A 37 1.00 -1.85 -17.24
N VAL A 38 1.79 -2.64 -16.54
CA VAL A 38 2.26 -3.94 -17.03
C VAL A 38 1.22 -5.01 -16.71
N ASP A 39 0.69 -4.95 -15.47
CA ASP A 39 -0.29 -5.93 -15.00
C ASP A 39 -1.07 -5.37 -13.80
N TRP A 40 -2.22 -5.97 -13.51
CA TRP A 40 -3.01 -5.64 -12.34
C TRP A 40 -3.82 -6.83 -11.86
N ILE A 41 -4.09 -6.88 -10.56
CA ILE A 41 -4.98 -7.86 -9.94
C ILE A 41 -5.86 -7.20 -8.89
N SER A 42 -7.10 -7.63 -8.81
CA SER A 42 -8.00 -7.35 -7.70
C SER A 42 -8.16 -8.59 -6.85
N VAL A 43 -7.53 -8.60 -5.67
CA VAL A 43 -7.68 -9.71 -4.72
C VAL A 43 -8.98 -9.48 -3.95
N PRO A 44 -9.96 -10.41 -4.00
CA PRO A 44 -11.26 -10.24 -3.34
C PRO A 44 -11.21 -10.51 -1.83
N LEU A 45 -10.13 -10.08 -1.18
CA LEU A 45 -9.86 -10.24 0.25
C LEU A 45 -9.51 -8.87 0.85
N GLY A 46 -10.54 -8.20 1.36
CA GLY A 46 -10.35 -6.98 2.14
C GLY A 46 -10.01 -7.27 3.61
N VAL A 47 -9.60 -6.24 4.36
CA VAL A 47 -9.23 -6.36 5.78
C VAL A 47 -10.34 -6.94 6.65
N ALA A 48 -11.60 -6.62 6.36
CA ALA A 48 -12.76 -7.15 7.08
C ALA A 48 -13.03 -8.61 6.73
N THR A 49 -13.10 -8.94 5.43
CA THR A 49 -13.31 -10.32 4.97
C THR A 49 -12.22 -11.27 5.45
N LEU A 50 -10.96 -10.82 5.44
CA LEU A 50 -9.84 -11.61 5.91
C LEU A 50 -9.92 -11.86 7.43
N ARG A 51 -10.26 -10.83 8.21
CA ARG A 51 -10.50 -10.98 9.65
C ARG A 51 -11.64 -11.98 9.95
N ASP A 52 -12.75 -11.83 9.24
CA ASP A 52 -13.95 -12.62 9.48
C ASP A 52 -13.73 -14.09 9.08
N HIS A 53 -12.92 -14.35 8.06
CA HIS A 53 -12.55 -15.71 7.62
C HIS A 53 -11.80 -16.51 8.70
N PHE A 54 -11.04 -15.84 9.56
CA PHE A 54 -10.28 -16.46 10.65
C PHE A 54 -10.80 -16.08 12.05
N SER A 55 -12.08 -15.75 12.15
CA SER A 55 -12.69 -15.30 13.42
C SER A 55 -12.74 -16.38 14.51
N ASP A 56 -12.70 -17.65 14.12
CA ASP A 56 -12.69 -18.83 14.98
C ASP A 56 -11.31 -19.17 15.58
N VAL A 57 -10.25 -18.57 15.06
CA VAL A 57 -8.89 -18.76 15.59
C VAL A 57 -8.68 -17.85 16.80
N GLU A 58 -8.61 -18.41 18.01
CA GLU A 58 -8.52 -17.62 19.25
C GLU A 58 -7.13 -17.00 19.46
N ASP A 59 -6.07 -17.74 19.16
CA ASP A 59 -4.70 -17.24 19.31
C ASP A 59 -4.41 -16.14 18.31
N ASP A 60 -4.02 -14.98 18.84
CA ASP A 60 -3.82 -13.76 18.05
C ASP A 60 -2.65 -13.88 17.06
N ALA A 61 -1.56 -14.54 17.47
CA ALA A 61 -0.38 -14.70 16.62
C ALA A 61 -0.63 -15.75 15.52
N ALA A 62 -1.30 -16.85 15.87
CA ALA A 62 -1.71 -17.87 14.90
C ALA A 62 -2.69 -17.31 13.89
N ARG A 63 -3.68 -16.54 14.33
CA ARG A 63 -4.63 -15.86 13.45
C ARG A 63 -3.92 -14.94 12.48
N TYR A 64 -3.00 -14.14 12.98
CA TYR A 64 -2.19 -13.25 12.16
C TYR A 64 -1.38 -14.00 11.10
N ALA A 65 -0.70 -15.07 11.50
CA ALA A 65 0.11 -15.88 10.59
C ALA A 65 -0.75 -16.53 9.48
N LEU A 66 -1.92 -17.07 9.86
CA LEU A 66 -2.87 -17.67 8.91
C LEU A 66 -3.43 -16.63 7.93
N MET A 67 -3.82 -15.46 8.42
CA MET A 67 -4.28 -14.37 7.54
C MET A 67 -3.21 -13.96 6.53
N SER A 68 -1.96 -13.84 6.97
CA SER A 68 -0.86 -13.44 6.11
C SER A 68 -0.55 -14.51 5.06
N TRP A 69 -0.47 -15.77 5.48
CA TRP A 69 -0.26 -16.90 4.57
C TRP A 69 -1.39 -17.03 3.54
N PHE A 70 -2.64 -17.01 4.01
CA PHE A 70 -3.80 -17.15 3.14
C PHE A 70 -3.88 -16.03 2.09
N PHE A 71 -3.56 -14.80 2.47
CA PHE A 71 -3.50 -13.70 1.52
C PHE A 71 -2.38 -13.89 0.50
N GLU A 72 -1.22 -14.39 0.93
CA GLU A 72 -0.08 -14.67 0.04
C GLU A 72 -0.41 -15.74 -1.00
N GLU A 73 -1.13 -16.81 -0.62
CA GLU A 73 -1.61 -17.83 -1.55
C GLU A 73 -2.53 -17.24 -2.64
N ASN A 74 -3.37 -16.27 -2.27
CA ASN A 74 -4.26 -15.59 -3.21
C ASN A 74 -3.54 -14.55 -4.11
N LEU A 75 -2.25 -14.33 -3.89
CA LEU A 75 -1.41 -13.55 -4.81
C LEU A 75 -0.78 -14.43 -5.92
N ALA A 76 -1.02 -15.73 -5.92
CA ALA A 76 -0.37 -16.66 -6.84
C ALA A 76 -0.61 -16.33 -8.33
N GLU A 77 -1.76 -15.74 -8.67
CA GLU A 77 -2.07 -15.29 -10.03
C GLU A 77 -1.20 -14.10 -10.47
N PHE A 78 -0.61 -13.37 -9.53
CA PHE A 78 0.33 -12.28 -9.78
C PHE A 78 1.79 -12.75 -9.72
N ALA A 79 2.01 -14.06 -9.80
CA ALA A 79 3.27 -14.76 -9.58
C ALA A 79 4.43 -14.40 -10.54
N PRO A 80 4.24 -13.96 -11.81
CA PRO A 80 5.37 -13.67 -12.69
C PRO A 80 6.39 -12.69 -12.13
N TYR A 81 5.97 -11.88 -11.15
CA TYR A 81 6.82 -10.87 -10.51
C TYR A 81 7.31 -11.29 -9.13
N LYS A 82 6.83 -12.42 -8.58
CA LYS A 82 7.15 -12.90 -7.24
C LYS A 82 8.59 -13.42 -7.15
N ASP A 83 9.05 -14.11 -8.19
CA ASP A 83 10.38 -14.73 -8.24
C ASP A 83 11.44 -13.84 -8.89
N GLN A 84 11.10 -12.60 -9.24
CA GLN A 84 12.06 -11.66 -9.80
C GLN A 84 12.69 -10.83 -8.68
N PRO A 85 14.02 -10.74 -8.63
CA PRO A 85 14.67 -9.84 -7.69
C PRO A 85 14.17 -8.41 -7.95
N PRO A 86 13.99 -7.60 -6.91
CA PRO A 86 13.59 -6.22 -7.06
C PRO A 86 14.55 -5.53 -8.03
N ARG A 87 14.03 -5.01 -9.13
CA ARG A 87 14.84 -4.24 -10.08
C ARG A 87 15.34 -2.97 -9.39
N GLU A 88 16.52 -2.50 -9.79
CA GLU A 88 17.02 -1.21 -9.32
C GLU A 88 15.94 -0.13 -9.49
N GLY A 89 15.62 0.57 -8.40
CA GLY A 89 14.55 1.58 -8.38
C GLY A 89 13.13 1.05 -8.13
N PHE A 90 12.96 -0.25 -7.87
CA PHE A 90 11.66 -0.78 -7.43
C PHE A 90 11.19 -0.10 -6.14
N GLN A 91 9.90 0.25 -6.10
CA GLN A 91 9.25 0.77 -4.90
C GLN A 91 7.78 0.35 -4.85
N ILE A 92 7.26 0.24 -3.66
CA ILE A 92 5.83 0.05 -3.43
C ILE A 92 5.21 1.37 -3.00
N ILE A 93 4.04 1.71 -3.52
CA ILE A 93 3.21 2.82 -3.05
C ILE A 93 2.01 2.23 -2.33
N GLY A 94 1.91 2.47 -1.03
CA GLY A 94 0.79 2.00 -0.21
C GLY A 94 -0.21 3.13 0.06
N THR A 95 -1.49 2.90 -0.26
CA THR A 95 -2.56 3.91 -0.18
C THR A 95 -3.69 3.50 0.76
N SER A 96 -3.42 2.73 1.80
CA SER A 96 -4.47 2.25 2.69
C SER A 96 -4.40 2.86 4.08
N GLY A 97 -5.51 2.82 4.80
CA GLY A 97 -5.55 3.21 6.20
C GLY A 97 -4.64 2.36 7.10
N THR A 98 -4.35 1.11 6.73
CA THR A 98 -3.35 0.28 7.42
C THR A 98 -1.95 0.87 7.25
N VAL A 99 -1.57 1.18 6.02
CA VAL A 99 -0.24 1.73 5.71
C VAL A 99 0.00 3.05 6.44
N THR A 100 -1.00 3.95 6.45
CA THR A 100 -0.90 5.23 7.15
C THR A 100 -0.86 5.06 8.68
N THR A 101 -1.56 4.05 9.23
CA THR A 101 -1.50 3.73 10.68
C THR A 101 -0.14 3.15 11.06
N VAL A 102 0.41 2.23 10.27
CA VAL A 102 1.76 1.68 10.47
C VAL A 102 2.81 2.80 10.42
N ALA A 103 2.68 3.71 9.47
CA ALA A 103 3.55 4.87 9.35
C ALA A 103 3.47 5.81 10.57
N ALA A 104 2.26 6.11 11.04
CA ALA A 104 2.04 6.91 12.24
C ALA A 104 2.65 6.25 13.49
N SER A 105 2.52 4.92 13.60
CA SER A 105 3.12 4.15 14.69
C SER A 105 4.65 4.13 14.61
N HIS A 106 5.21 3.99 13.41
CA HIS A 106 6.66 4.10 13.19
C HIS A 106 7.22 5.44 13.66
N LEU A 107 6.50 6.53 13.37
CA LEU A 107 6.86 7.88 13.80
C LEU A 107 6.54 8.16 15.29
N GLY A 108 5.91 7.24 16.01
CA GLY A 108 5.51 7.41 17.40
C GLY A 108 4.41 8.48 17.60
N LEU A 109 3.59 8.75 16.60
CA LEU A 109 2.58 9.80 16.64
C LEU A 109 1.39 9.38 17.52
N LYS A 110 1.19 10.04 18.64
CA LYS A 110 0.01 9.84 19.51
C LYS A 110 -1.29 10.39 18.90
N ARG A 111 -1.17 11.32 17.97
CA ARG A 111 -2.26 11.88 17.17
C ARG A 111 -1.84 11.86 15.72
N TYR A 112 -2.74 11.40 14.85
CA TYR A 112 -2.48 11.32 13.42
C TYR A 112 -2.15 12.71 12.85
N ASP A 113 -1.07 12.78 12.09
CA ASP A 113 -0.60 13.99 11.41
C ASP A 113 -0.28 13.65 9.95
N ARG A 114 -1.20 14.03 9.07
CA ARG A 114 -1.10 13.75 7.64
C ARG A 114 0.18 14.29 7.03
N THR A 115 0.62 15.46 7.45
CA THR A 115 1.81 16.13 6.86
C THR A 115 3.10 15.37 7.13
N LYS A 116 3.12 14.55 8.17
CA LYS A 116 4.26 13.70 8.52
C LYS A 116 4.19 12.31 7.90
N VAL A 117 2.96 11.82 7.66
CA VAL A 117 2.71 10.47 7.18
C VAL A 117 2.72 10.40 5.65
N ASP A 118 2.09 11.38 4.98
CA ASP A 118 2.04 11.41 3.52
C ASP A 118 3.43 11.63 2.92
N GLY A 119 3.82 10.76 2.00
CA GLY A 119 5.16 10.77 1.40
C GLY A 119 6.26 10.12 2.25
N LEU A 120 5.96 9.64 3.46
CA LEU A 120 6.94 8.90 4.28
C LEU A 120 7.42 7.67 3.50
N ARG A 121 8.72 7.40 3.59
CA ARG A 121 9.34 6.19 3.04
C ARG A 121 9.75 5.27 4.16
N MET A 122 9.39 4.00 4.00
CA MET A 122 9.71 2.95 4.96
C MET A 122 10.35 1.77 4.25
N THR A 123 11.26 1.09 4.93
CA THR A 123 11.78 -0.21 4.52
C THR A 123 10.85 -1.33 5.02
N SER A 124 10.96 -2.52 4.41
CA SER A 124 10.27 -3.72 4.92
C SER A 124 10.59 -3.97 6.39
N ASP A 125 11.87 -3.86 6.79
CA ASP A 125 12.29 -4.04 8.18
C ASP A 125 11.66 -3.04 9.16
N GLN A 126 11.45 -1.79 8.74
CA GLN A 126 10.80 -0.79 9.59
C GLN A 126 9.33 -1.14 9.79
N ILE A 127 8.67 -1.64 8.76
CA ILE A 127 7.27 -2.07 8.81
C ILE A 127 7.15 -3.31 9.70
N ASP A 128 8.03 -4.30 9.53
CA ASP A 128 8.04 -5.52 10.33
C ASP A 128 8.25 -5.23 11.82
N ARG A 129 9.12 -4.28 12.17
CA ARG A 129 9.27 -3.85 13.58
C ARG A 129 7.97 -3.29 14.16
N VAL A 130 7.21 -2.49 13.40
CA VAL A 130 5.92 -1.99 13.86
C VAL A 130 4.91 -3.12 14.02
N ILE A 131 4.83 -4.03 13.06
CA ILE A 131 3.91 -5.17 13.11
C ILE A 131 4.23 -6.07 14.29
N ASN A 132 5.51 -6.39 14.53
CA ASN A 132 5.95 -7.15 15.68
C ASN A 132 5.56 -6.48 16.99
N SER A 133 5.71 -5.15 17.09
CA SER A 133 5.26 -4.41 18.28
C SER A 133 3.74 -4.53 18.49
N TYR A 134 2.95 -4.61 17.44
CA TYR A 134 1.50 -4.84 17.55
C TYR A 134 1.19 -6.25 18.06
N LEU A 135 1.92 -7.27 17.62
CA LEU A 135 1.78 -8.64 18.11
C LEU A 135 2.17 -8.74 19.60
N GLU A 136 3.31 -8.15 19.98
CA GLU A 136 3.79 -8.13 21.37
C GLU A 136 2.81 -7.42 22.33
N MET A 137 2.18 -6.33 21.90
CA MET A 137 1.16 -5.64 22.70
C MET A 137 -0.08 -6.51 22.95
N GLY A 138 -0.38 -7.44 22.08
CA GLY A 138 -1.60 -8.23 22.10
C GLY A 138 -2.87 -7.40 21.86
N PRO A 139 -4.05 -8.04 21.84
CA PRO A 139 -5.32 -7.37 21.56
C PRO A 139 -5.65 -6.23 22.53
N SER A 140 -5.37 -6.45 23.83
CA SER A 140 -5.64 -5.46 24.88
C SER A 140 -4.76 -4.23 24.78
N GLY A 141 -3.46 -4.42 24.49
CA GLY A 141 -2.53 -3.31 24.30
C GLY A 141 -2.86 -2.48 23.06
N ARG A 142 -3.18 -3.12 21.94
CA ARG A 142 -3.60 -2.42 20.71
C ARG A 142 -4.87 -1.61 20.89
N ARG A 143 -5.79 -2.07 21.75
CA ARG A 143 -7.06 -1.37 22.03
C ARG A 143 -6.85 0.00 22.70
N VAL A 144 -5.79 0.15 23.45
CA VAL A 144 -5.50 1.39 24.20
C VAL A 144 -4.38 2.23 23.58
N ASP A 145 -3.72 1.72 22.55
CA ASP A 145 -2.63 2.42 21.88
C ASP A 145 -3.17 3.61 21.05
N PRO A 146 -2.84 4.85 21.41
CA PRO A 146 -3.33 6.03 20.72
C PRO A 146 -2.82 6.16 19.27
N ARG A 147 -1.74 5.43 18.92
CA ARG A 147 -1.17 5.43 17.56
C ARG A 147 -2.04 4.67 16.56
N ILE A 148 -2.82 3.69 17.02
CA ILE A 148 -3.67 2.86 16.16
C ILE A 148 -5.01 3.53 15.84
N GLY A 149 -5.52 4.38 16.72
CA GLY A 149 -6.82 5.02 16.56
C GLY A 149 -8.00 4.06 16.72
N HIS A 150 -9.09 4.53 17.32
CA HIS A 150 -10.22 3.69 17.71
C HIS A 150 -10.83 2.91 16.54
N ASP A 151 -11.03 3.56 15.40
CA ASP A 151 -11.68 2.96 14.23
C ASP A 151 -10.81 1.90 13.52
N ARG A 152 -9.53 1.82 13.86
CA ARG A 152 -8.57 0.90 13.23
C ARG A 152 -8.27 -0.33 14.06
N GLN A 153 -8.56 -0.32 15.36
CA GLN A 153 -8.19 -1.38 16.31
C GLN A 153 -8.65 -2.78 15.88
N ALA A 154 -9.86 -2.88 15.36
CA ALA A 154 -10.42 -4.16 14.93
C ALA A 154 -9.82 -4.72 13.64
N LEU A 155 -9.20 -3.88 12.81
CA LEU A 155 -8.76 -4.24 11.46
C LEU A 155 -7.25 -4.12 11.26
N ILE A 156 -6.52 -3.58 12.23
CA ILE A 156 -5.09 -3.31 12.05
C ILE A 156 -4.30 -4.59 11.82
N MET A 157 -4.63 -5.69 12.49
CA MET A 157 -3.89 -6.94 12.34
C MET A 157 -4.15 -7.61 10.98
N SER A 158 -5.40 -7.64 10.51
CA SER A 158 -5.70 -8.15 9.16
C SER A 158 -5.09 -7.28 8.07
N GLY A 159 -5.10 -5.97 8.25
CA GLY A 159 -4.40 -5.05 7.33
C GLY A 159 -2.88 -5.23 7.36
N SER A 160 -2.30 -5.43 8.53
CA SER A 160 -0.87 -5.73 8.69
C SER A 160 -0.49 -7.08 8.07
N ALA A 161 -1.35 -8.10 8.17
CA ALA A 161 -1.16 -9.40 7.54
C ALA A 161 -1.10 -9.28 6.00
N ILE A 162 -2.00 -8.49 5.40
CA ILE A 162 -1.98 -8.17 3.97
C ILE A 162 -0.68 -7.46 3.60
N LEU A 163 -0.31 -6.43 4.35
CA LEU A 163 0.90 -5.65 4.08
C LEU A 163 2.16 -6.52 4.16
N GLN A 164 2.26 -7.39 5.17
CA GLN A 164 3.39 -8.29 5.33
C GLN A 164 3.45 -9.35 4.20
N ALA A 165 2.32 -9.90 3.78
CA ALA A 165 2.26 -10.82 2.64
C ALA A 165 2.81 -10.17 1.35
N LEU A 166 2.42 -8.91 1.09
CA LEU A 166 2.94 -8.13 -0.03
C LEU A 166 4.46 -7.91 0.07
N LEU A 167 4.95 -7.55 1.27
CA LEU A 167 6.38 -7.30 1.48
C LEU A 167 7.24 -8.57 1.48
N ARG A 168 6.67 -9.73 1.81
CA ARG A 168 7.34 -11.02 1.62
C ARG A 168 7.47 -11.39 0.15
N SER A 169 6.40 -11.14 -0.62
CA SER A 169 6.41 -11.39 -2.06
C SER A 169 7.34 -10.42 -2.80
N TRP A 170 7.38 -9.16 -2.37
CA TRP A 170 8.20 -8.09 -2.98
C TRP A 170 8.90 -7.26 -1.91
N PRO A 171 10.00 -7.78 -1.33
CA PRO A 171 10.80 -7.02 -0.36
C PRO A 171 11.30 -5.72 -0.97
N THR A 172 11.22 -4.62 -0.21
CA THR A 172 11.64 -3.31 -0.69
C THR A 172 12.25 -2.47 0.43
N ASP A 173 13.22 -1.66 0.07
CA ASP A 173 13.75 -0.58 0.90
C ASP A 173 12.95 0.73 0.74
N ARG A 174 11.92 0.71 -0.11
CA ARG A 174 11.14 1.88 -0.52
C ARG A 174 9.65 1.59 -0.61
N LEU A 175 8.97 1.46 0.51
CA LEU A 175 7.53 1.64 0.56
C LEU A 175 7.23 3.11 0.80
N SER A 176 6.60 3.78 -0.15
CA SER A 176 6.12 5.15 -0.01
C SER A 176 4.68 5.16 0.45
N VAL A 177 4.41 5.87 1.52
CA VAL A 177 3.07 6.03 2.09
C VAL A 177 2.33 7.13 1.34
N ALA A 178 1.12 6.84 0.86
CA ALA A 178 0.25 7.84 0.28
C ALA A 178 -1.07 7.90 1.07
N ASP A 179 -1.38 9.07 1.61
CA ASP A 179 -2.61 9.31 2.38
C ASP A 179 -3.77 9.78 1.47
N ARG A 180 -3.67 9.46 0.20
CA ARG A 180 -4.71 9.67 -0.81
C ARG A 180 -4.95 8.36 -1.53
N GLY A 181 -6.21 8.05 -1.75
CA GLY A 181 -6.61 6.77 -2.30
C GLY A 181 -7.32 6.89 -3.64
N LEU A 182 -8.10 5.86 -3.97
CA LEU A 182 -8.84 5.75 -5.23
C LEU A 182 -9.74 6.95 -5.51
N ARG A 183 -10.42 7.49 -4.48
CA ARG A 183 -11.35 8.62 -4.63
C ARG A 183 -10.65 9.87 -5.15
N GLU A 184 -9.53 10.20 -4.54
CA GLU A 184 -8.70 11.34 -4.96
C GLU A 184 -8.11 11.10 -6.35
N GLY A 185 -7.69 9.87 -6.64
CA GLY A 185 -7.19 9.49 -7.96
C GLY A 185 -8.23 9.68 -9.06
N LEU A 186 -9.46 9.25 -8.84
CA LEU A 186 -10.57 9.44 -9.79
C LEU A 186 -10.88 10.92 -9.99
N LEU A 187 -10.88 11.72 -8.92
CA LEU A 187 -11.10 13.16 -9.01
C LEU A 187 -10.01 13.84 -9.84
N TYR A 188 -8.74 13.52 -9.57
CA TYR A 188 -7.61 14.03 -10.36
C TYR A 188 -7.69 13.64 -11.83
N ALA A 189 -8.09 12.41 -12.13
CA ALA A 189 -8.26 11.94 -13.50
C ALA A 189 -9.33 12.74 -14.24
N GLN A 190 -10.48 13.01 -13.61
CA GLN A 190 -11.53 13.85 -14.17
C GLN A 190 -11.07 15.29 -14.38
N MET A 191 -10.45 15.92 -13.38
CA MET A 191 -9.92 17.27 -13.48
C MET A 191 -8.88 17.41 -14.58
N SER A 192 -8.06 16.37 -14.80
CA SER A 192 -7.10 16.34 -15.91
C SER A 192 -7.80 16.25 -17.26
N ALA A 193 -8.83 15.41 -17.38
CA ALA A 193 -9.61 15.26 -18.61
C ALA A 193 -10.36 16.55 -18.98
N ASP A 194 -10.81 17.29 -17.98
CA ASP A 194 -11.49 18.57 -18.14
C ASP A 194 -10.53 19.76 -18.34
N GLY A 195 -9.21 19.52 -18.40
CA GLY A 195 -8.18 20.55 -18.57
C GLY A 195 -7.92 21.41 -17.33
N VAL A 196 -8.57 21.15 -16.21
CA VAL A 196 -8.47 21.97 -14.98
C VAL A 196 -7.06 21.92 -14.36
N LEU A 197 -6.30 20.85 -14.60
CA LEU A 197 -4.96 20.64 -14.03
C LEU A 197 -3.81 21.04 -14.97
N GLU A 198 -4.09 21.49 -16.18
CA GLU A 198 -3.05 21.82 -17.17
C GLU A 198 -2.21 23.04 -16.75
N ASP A 199 -2.81 23.96 -15.99
CA ASP A 199 -2.18 25.22 -15.53
C ASP A 199 -1.72 25.19 -14.05
N ALA A 200 -1.82 24.06 -13.35
CA ALA A 200 -1.38 23.99 -11.95
C ALA A 200 0.17 23.96 -11.89
N PRO A 201 0.83 24.98 -11.34
CA PRO A 201 2.29 24.93 -11.09
C PRO A 201 2.57 23.88 -10.00
N TYR A 202 3.45 22.93 -10.31
CA TYR A 202 3.97 21.94 -9.35
C TYR A 202 5.34 22.40 -8.82
#